data_754752bab9f14b015a0772c088dbf32f
#
_entry.id   754752bab9f14b015a0772c088dbf32f
#
_cell.length_a   1.000
_cell.length_b   1.000
_cell.length_c   1.000
_cell.angle_alpha   90.00
_cell.angle_beta   90.00
_cell.angle_gamma   90.00
#
_symmetry.space_group_name_H-M   'P 1'
#
loop_
_entity.id
_entity.type
_entity.pdbx_description
1 polymer ?
#
loop_
_entity_poly.entity_id
_entity_poly.type
_entity_poly.pdbx_seq_one_letter_code
_entity_poly.pdbx_strand_id
1 'polypeptide(L)'
;MELSVRRIKSSNGERFVVLVDESGMPLFYPALYVTVHMRGRSLAVNTIQNALNALKALYAWQSYYGIDVESRFSRRELLQAHEVHSLRDFMQKPLLDENDGKVVSISRRSKTVSTSNQYARMSVIADYLGFLAGQHQLPSSPVGRDSAERMVAQIKANRPKTSSKSSIDRDEKHLDDTLLDELEAALKPGAGNNPVREYAVQVRNALMFSILRITGLRRGELLNLMIEDIDFAKNTLRVIRRPDSKEDVRAYQPVAKTRERTFPLIPELVDEIHRYVLSHRNKVLGAKKHGYLFVTHKLGPSQGRPLSNAGFGKFMAALRTIVEGASGIHAHSLRHHWNYSFSKTCEGQGITPEREEK
;
A
#
# COMPACT_ATOMS: atom_id res chain seq x y z
N MET A 1 8.44 0.21 26.69
CA MET A 1 7.92 1.39 25.96
C MET A 1 7.12 0.90 24.76
N GLU A 2 5.80 1.08 24.82
CA GLU A 2 4.91 0.71 23.70
C GLU A 2 4.95 1.82 22.64
N LEU A 3 5.40 1.50 21.43
CA LEU A 3 5.49 2.46 20.33
C LEU A 3 4.37 2.25 19.32
N SER A 4 3.81 3.34 18.80
CA SER A 4 2.80 3.28 17.74
C SER A 4 3.14 4.21 16.57
N VAL A 5 2.80 3.75 15.35
CA VAL A 5 2.94 4.57 14.13
C VAL A 5 1.60 5.24 13.86
N ARG A 6 1.55 6.56 13.94
CA ARG A 6 0.33 7.35 13.75
C ARG A 6 0.39 8.16 12.46
N ARG A 7 -0.74 8.24 11.78
CA ARG A 7 -0.95 9.17 10.66
C ARG A 7 -1.70 10.39 11.14
N ILE A 8 -1.19 11.54 10.71
CA ILE A 8 -1.77 12.85 10.99
C ILE A 8 -2.09 13.51 9.65
N LYS A 9 -3.28 14.08 9.51
CA LYS A 9 -3.65 14.94 8.40
C LYS A 9 -3.70 16.37 8.89
N SER A 10 -2.92 17.25 8.28
CA SER A 10 -2.94 18.68 8.55
C SER A 10 -4.16 19.35 7.90
N SER A 11 -4.49 20.56 8.34
CA SER A 11 -5.57 21.38 7.79
C SER A 11 -5.40 21.74 6.31
N ASN A 12 -4.15 21.83 5.83
CA ASN A 12 -3.82 22.05 4.42
C ASN A 12 -3.95 20.78 3.54
N GLY A 13 -4.25 19.62 4.13
CA GLY A 13 -4.36 18.34 3.42
C GLY A 13 -3.13 17.47 3.49
N GLU A 14 -1.99 18.01 3.90
CA GLU A 14 -0.73 17.28 4.00
C GLU A 14 -0.81 16.14 5.04
N ARG A 15 -0.23 15.00 4.71
CA ARG A 15 -0.25 13.80 5.54
C ARG A 15 1.12 13.48 6.08
N PHE A 16 1.18 13.35 7.39
CA PHE A 16 2.38 13.00 8.13
C PHE A 16 2.25 11.60 8.71
N VAL A 17 3.38 10.95 8.87
CA VAL A 17 3.47 9.72 9.65
C VAL A 17 4.55 9.91 10.69
N VAL A 18 4.25 9.59 11.93
CA VAL A 18 5.15 9.76 13.07
C VAL A 18 5.18 8.47 13.89
N LEU A 19 6.33 8.16 14.45
CA LEU A 19 6.50 7.12 15.47
C LEU A 19 6.39 7.80 16.83
N VAL A 20 5.41 7.39 17.63
CA VAL A 20 5.11 8.02 18.93
C VAL A 20 5.23 7.00 20.05
N ASP A 21 5.52 7.49 21.25
CA ASP A 21 5.53 6.74 22.49
C ASP A 21 4.10 6.55 23.08
N GLU A 22 4.02 5.97 24.28
CA GLU A 22 2.78 5.72 25.01
C GLU A 22 2.00 7.01 25.34
N SER A 23 2.71 8.12 25.55
CA SER A 23 2.12 9.44 25.79
C SER A 23 1.59 10.10 24.50
N GLY A 24 1.93 9.56 23.35
CA GLY A 24 1.62 10.12 22.02
C GLY A 24 2.64 11.14 21.53
N MET A 25 3.79 11.28 22.21
CA MET A 25 4.87 12.16 21.78
C MET A 25 5.73 11.53 20.70
N PRO A 26 6.06 12.25 19.60
CA PRO A 26 6.96 11.77 18.58
C PRO A 26 8.36 11.54 19.10
N LEU A 27 8.97 10.41 18.71
CA LEU A 27 10.37 10.16 18.97
C LEU A 27 11.25 11.11 18.13
N PHE A 28 12.21 11.76 18.77
CA PHE A 28 13.00 12.83 18.14
C PHE A 28 13.79 12.36 16.90
N TYR A 29 14.67 11.37 17.04
CA TYR A 29 15.52 10.94 15.92
C TYR A 29 14.76 10.29 14.76
N PRO A 30 13.74 9.44 14.98
CA PRO A 30 12.86 8.99 13.91
C PRO A 30 12.14 10.12 13.18
N ALA A 31 11.65 11.14 13.90
CA ALA A 31 11.00 12.31 13.31
C ALA A 31 11.99 13.15 12.48
N LEU A 32 13.20 13.37 13.00
CA LEU A 32 14.27 14.07 12.30
C LEU A 32 14.69 13.32 11.03
N TYR A 33 14.88 12.01 11.12
CA TYR A 33 15.22 11.16 9.96
C TYR A 33 14.16 11.23 8.87
N VAL A 34 12.89 11.12 9.23
CA VAL A 34 11.78 11.25 8.27
C VAL A 34 11.82 12.63 7.61
N THR A 35 11.99 13.69 8.38
CA THR A 35 11.97 15.06 7.86
C THR A 35 13.12 15.32 6.89
N VAL A 36 14.34 14.98 7.28
CA VAL A 36 15.55 15.30 6.50
C VAL A 36 15.75 14.34 5.32
N HIS A 37 15.61 13.04 5.55
CA HIS A 37 15.99 12.04 4.54
C HIS A 37 14.83 11.51 3.71
N MET A 38 13.60 11.56 4.21
CA MET A 38 12.48 10.95 3.50
C MET A 38 11.57 12.01 2.86
N ARG A 39 11.20 13.04 3.61
CA ARG A 39 10.34 14.11 3.07
C ARG A 39 11.08 15.01 2.10
N GLY A 40 12.34 15.35 2.39
CA GLY A 40 13.19 16.10 1.48
C GLY A 40 13.36 15.43 0.10
N ARG A 41 13.18 14.11 0.02
CA ARG A 41 13.17 13.32 -1.23
C ARG A 41 11.78 13.10 -1.81
N SER A 42 10.75 13.76 -1.31
CA SER A 42 9.35 13.63 -1.76
C SER A 42 8.83 12.19 -1.77
N LEU A 43 9.27 11.36 -0.82
CA LEU A 43 8.82 9.97 -0.71
C LEU A 43 7.35 9.87 -0.33
N ALA A 44 6.67 8.89 -0.89
CA ALA A 44 5.25 8.66 -0.61
C ALA A 44 5.01 8.32 0.87
N VAL A 45 3.91 8.81 1.44
CA VAL A 45 3.50 8.60 2.84
C VAL A 45 3.52 7.13 3.26
N ASN A 46 3.13 6.20 2.36
CA ASN A 46 3.19 4.77 2.63
C ASN A 46 4.62 4.24 2.75
N THR A 47 5.58 4.80 1.99
CA THR A 47 7.00 4.46 2.10
C THR A 47 7.54 4.89 3.46
N ILE A 48 7.19 6.11 3.90
CA ILE A 48 7.55 6.64 5.22
C ILE A 48 6.95 5.77 6.32
N GLN A 49 5.68 5.37 6.20
CA GLN A 49 5.06 4.48 7.18
C GLN A 49 5.76 3.13 7.28
N ASN A 50 6.13 2.53 6.14
CA ASN A 50 6.86 1.26 6.16
C ASN A 50 8.24 1.41 6.82
N ALA A 51 8.91 2.54 6.60
CA ALA A 51 10.16 2.84 7.27
C ALA A 51 9.98 2.98 8.78
N LEU A 52 8.97 3.73 9.23
CA LEU A 52 8.68 3.88 10.67
C LEU A 52 8.26 2.55 11.32
N ASN A 53 7.57 1.66 10.60
CA ASN A 53 7.31 0.30 11.07
C ASN A 53 8.61 -0.52 11.22
N ALA A 54 9.59 -0.34 10.33
CA ALA A 54 10.90 -0.96 10.49
C ALA A 54 11.65 -0.39 11.70
N LEU A 55 11.56 0.92 11.95
CA LEU A 55 12.14 1.54 13.15
C LEU A 55 11.41 1.08 14.42
N LYS A 56 10.08 0.92 14.41
CA LYS A 56 9.35 0.30 15.54
C LYS A 56 9.94 -1.07 15.88
N ALA A 57 10.29 -1.88 14.87
CA ALA A 57 10.94 -3.18 15.08
C ALA A 57 12.35 -3.04 15.67
N LEU A 58 13.12 -2.02 15.25
CA LEU A 58 14.44 -1.73 15.82
C LEU A 58 14.33 -1.38 17.32
N TYR A 59 13.40 -0.51 17.70
CA TYR A 59 13.20 -0.15 19.11
C TYR A 59 12.69 -1.35 19.94
N ALA A 60 11.87 -2.22 19.37
CA ALA A 60 11.47 -3.48 20.01
C ALA A 60 12.67 -4.40 20.25
N TRP A 61 13.60 -4.51 19.29
CA TRP A 61 14.86 -5.22 19.43
C TRP A 61 15.73 -4.62 20.54
N GLN A 62 15.87 -3.28 20.56
CA GLN A 62 16.60 -2.56 21.61
C GLN A 62 16.03 -2.86 23.00
N SER A 63 14.70 -2.77 23.15
CA SER A 63 14.02 -3.07 24.41
C SER A 63 14.21 -4.52 24.86
N TYR A 64 14.15 -5.46 23.92
CA TYR A 64 14.32 -6.90 24.21
C TYR A 64 15.74 -7.26 24.72
N TYR A 65 16.77 -6.63 24.16
CA TYR A 65 18.17 -6.90 24.51
C TYR A 65 18.77 -5.89 25.50
N GLY A 66 18.02 -4.91 25.99
CA GLY A 66 18.49 -3.88 26.89
C GLY A 66 19.54 -2.95 26.25
N ILE A 67 19.47 -2.74 24.94
CA ILE A 67 20.40 -1.90 24.18
C ILE A 67 19.79 -0.51 23.98
N ASP A 68 20.52 0.54 24.32
CA ASP A 68 20.19 1.91 23.98
C ASP A 68 21.19 2.41 22.92
N VAL A 69 20.75 2.36 21.67
CA VAL A 69 21.60 2.73 20.52
C VAL A 69 21.92 4.23 20.54
N GLU A 70 20.99 5.08 20.92
CA GLU A 70 21.19 6.53 20.94
C GLU A 70 22.25 6.91 21.98
N SER A 71 22.13 6.39 23.22
CA SER A 71 23.11 6.58 24.28
C SER A 71 24.49 6.00 23.92
N ARG A 72 24.53 4.84 23.28
CA ARG A 72 25.81 4.22 22.83
C ARG A 72 26.50 5.05 21.77
N PHE A 73 25.76 5.48 20.73
CA PHE A 73 26.34 6.29 19.65
C PHE A 73 26.85 7.65 20.15
N SER A 74 26.19 8.24 21.13
CA SER A 74 26.72 9.46 21.78
C SER A 74 28.08 9.23 22.46
N ARG A 75 28.34 8.01 22.93
CA ARG A 75 29.63 7.57 23.47
C ARG A 75 30.59 6.98 22.43
N ARG A 76 30.22 7.05 21.16
CA ARG A 76 30.99 6.48 20.02
C ARG A 76 31.08 4.95 20.00
N GLU A 77 30.14 4.28 20.67
CA GLU A 77 30.04 2.81 20.72
C GLU A 77 29.07 2.32 19.64
N LEU A 78 29.60 1.82 18.53
CA LEU A 78 28.78 1.26 17.43
C LEU A 78 28.35 -0.17 17.73
N LEU A 79 27.42 -0.70 16.91
CA LEU A 79 26.98 -2.09 17.03
C LEU A 79 28.11 -3.07 16.72
N GLN A 80 28.23 -4.10 17.55
CA GLN A 80 29.16 -5.19 17.38
C GLN A 80 28.61 -6.25 16.39
N ALA A 81 29.48 -7.11 15.85
CA ALA A 81 29.08 -8.11 14.86
C ALA A 81 27.98 -9.06 15.38
N HIS A 82 28.06 -9.50 16.64
CA HIS A 82 27.04 -10.37 17.23
C HIS A 82 25.69 -9.67 17.40
N GLU A 83 25.67 -8.36 17.64
CA GLU A 83 24.46 -7.57 17.73
C GLU A 83 23.79 -7.40 16.37
N VAL A 84 24.59 -7.25 15.29
CA VAL A 84 24.08 -7.25 13.92
C VAL A 84 23.41 -8.59 13.56
N HIS A 85 23.96 -9.72 14.01
CA HIS A 85 23.35 -11.03 13.82
C HIS A 85 22.03 -11.15 14.61
N SER A 86 22.02 -10.75 15.88
CA SER A 86 20.80 -10.77 16.69
C SER A 86 19.71 -9.86 16.12
N LEU A 87 20.08 -8.70 15.60
CA LEU A 87 19.17 -7.77 14.91
C LEU A 87 18.55 -8.44 13.67
N ARG A 88 19.36 -9.10 12.82
CA ARG A 88 18.87 -9.82 11.63
C ARG A 88 17.83 -10.88 12.02
N ASP A 89 18.12 -11.68 13.03
CA ASP A 89 17.25 -12.77 13.47
C ASP A 89 15.96 -12.22 14.10
N PHE A 90 16.06 -11.12 14.84
CA PHE A 90 14.88 -10.47 15.40
C PHE A 90 13.97 -9.87 14.30
N MET A 91 14.53 -9.35 13.21
CA MET A 91 13.77 -8.78 12.10
C MET A 91 12.95 -9.80 11.31
N GLN A 92 13.16 -11.09 11.52
CA GLN A 92 12.30 -12.15 10.99
C GLN A 92 10.98 -12.28 11.75
N LYS A 93 10.91 -11.78 12.99
CA LYS A 93 9.73 -11.90 13.83
C LYS A 93 8.63 -10.93 13.35
N PRO A 94 7.34 -11.35 13.34
CA PRO A 94 6.26 -10.40 13.15
C PRO A 94 6.22 -9.45 14.36
N LEU A 95 5.97 -8.19 14.12
CA LEU A 95 5.58 -7.26 15.19
C LEU A 95 4.14 -7.63 15.57
N LEU A 96 3.96 -8.27 16.69
CA LEU A 96 2.64 -8.48 17.27
C LEU A 96 2.24 -7.14 17.91
N ASP A 97 1.10 -6.60 17.53
CA ASP A 97 0.43 -5.61 18.37
C ASP A 97 -0.13 -6.40 19.57
N GLU A 98 0.35 -6.09 20.77
CA GLU A 98 -0.05 -6.76 22.03
C GLU A 98 -1.55 -6.64 22.34
N ASN A 99 -2.27 -5.82 21.56
CA ASN A 99 -3.72 -5.61 21.71
C ASN A 99 -4.61 -6.72 21.11
N ASP A 100 -4.07 -7.74 20.48
CA ASP A 100 -4.87 -8.90 20.06
C ASP A 100 -4.85 -9.95 21.18
N GLY A 101 -5.67 -9.73 22.22
CA GLY A 101 -5.84 -10.60 23.41
C GLY A 101 -6.32 -12.03 23.08
N LYS A 102 -5.86 -12.59 21.97
CA LYS A 102 -6.10 -13.98 21.57
C LYS A 102 -5.02 -14.88 22.16
N VAL A 103 -5.46 -15.78 23.00
CA VAL A 103 -4.68 -16.90 23.52
C VAL A 103 -3.89 -17.55 22.37
N VAL A 104 -2.56 -17.44 22.40
CA VAL A 104 -1.68 -18.02 21.39
C VAL A 104 -1.66 -19.52 21.61
N SER A 105 -2.27 -20.29 20.71
CA SER A 105 -2.15 -21.75 20.70
C SER A 105 -0.68 -22.14 20.47
N ILE A 106 -0.13 -22.96 21.36
CA ILE A 106 1.26 -23.43 21.39
C ILE A 106 1.66 -24.22 20.11
N SER A 107 0.71 -24.63 19.28
CA SER A 107 0.94 -25.46 18.08
C SER A 107 1.16 -24.66 16.78
N ARG A 108 1.18 -23.33 16.79
CA ARG A 108 1.46 -22.55 15.59
C ARG A 108 2.97 -22.37 15.43
N ARG A 109 3.54 -22.94 14.35
CA ARG A 109 4.86 -22.55 13.81
C ARG A 109 4.97 -21.02 13.89
N SER A 110 6.03 -20.52 14.53
CA SER A 110 6.26 -19.07 14.65
C SER A 110 6.18 -18.46 13.24
N LYS A 111 5.17 -17.64 12.99
CA LYS A 111 5.02 -16.95 11.72
C LYS A 111 6.23 -16.06 11.56
N THR A 112 7.02 -16.27 10.54
CA THR A 112 8.09 -15.36 10.14
C THR A 112 7.57 -14.41 9.08
N VAL A 113 8.14 -13.20 9.01
CA VAL A 113 7.87 -12.28 7.90
C VAL A 113 8.52 -12.80 6.62
N SER A 114 8.01 -12.39 5.46
CA SER A 114 8.63 -12.74 4.18
C SER A 114 10.06 -12.22 4.08
N THR A 115 10.92 -12.95 3.36
CA THR A 115 12.31 -12.56 3.08
C THR A 115 12.42 -11.14 2.52
N SER A 116 11.50 -10.76 1.64
CA SER A 116 11.44 -9.40 1.08
C SER A 116 11.13 -8.34 2.14
N ASN A 117 10.25 -8.65 3.11
CA ASN A 117 9.94 -7.73 4.20
C ASN A 117 11.12 -7.59 5.17
N GLN A 118 11.78 -8.70 5.51
CA GLN A 118 13.01 -8.68 6.32
C GLN A 118 14.11 -7.87 5.64
N TYR A 119 14.32 -8.07 4.33
CA TYR A 119 15.27 -7.28 3.53
C TYR A 119 14.98 -5.78 3.60
N ALA A 120 13.71 -5.40 3.42
CA ALA A 120 13.28 -4.02 3.47
C ALA A 120 13.49 -3.40 4.87
N ARG A 121 13.12 -4.13 5.95
CA ARG A 121 13.36 -3.69 7.33
C ARG A 121 14.84 -3.45 7.58
N MET A 122 15.71 -4.42 7.26
CA MET A 122 17.14 -4.32 7.45
C MET A 122 17.76 -3.16 6.66
N SER A 123 17.26 -2.88 5.45
CA SER A 123 17.73 -1.77 4.63
C SER A 123 17.43 -0.42 5.28
N VAL A 124 16.18 -0.22 5.73
CA VAL A 124 15.77 1.01 6.42
C VAL A 124 16.55 1.21 7.72
N ILE A 125 16.72 0.14 8.50
CA ILE A 125 17.47 0.18 9.77
C ILE A 125 18.92 0.54 9.52
N ALA A 126 19.59 -0.04 8.52
CA ALA A 126 20.96 0.29 8.17
C ALA A 126 21.12 1.78 7.81
N ASP A 127 20.20 2.32 6.99
CA ASP A 127 20.21 3.72 6.60
C ASP A 127 19.92 4.66 7.79
N TYR A 128 19.00 4.29 8.67
CA TYR A 128 18.70 5.04 9.89
C TYR A 128 19.87 5.04 10.88
N LEU A 129 20.51 3.89 11.12
CA LEU A 129 21.67 3.81 12.02
C LEU A 129 22.86 4.59 11.48
N GLY A 130 23.06 4.59 10.17
CA GLY A 130 24.07 5.46 9.53
C GLY A 130 23.76 6.95 9.73
N PHE A 131 22.48 7.34 9.58
CA PHE A 131 22.04 8.69 9.87
C PHE A 131 22.27 9.05 11.35
N LEU A 132 21.87 8.19 12.28
CA LEU A 132 22.01 8.41 13.73
C LEU A 132 23.49 8.55 14.13
N ALA A 133 24.36 7.69 13.60
CA ALA A 133 25.81 7.81 13.81
C ALA A 133 26.35 9.16 13.33
N GLY A 134 25.83 9.66 12.20
CA GLY A 134 26.17 10.99 11.67
C GLY A 134 25.72 12.13 12.59
N GLN A 135 24.55 12.02 13.25
CA GLN A 135 24.06 13.05 14.19
C GLN A 135 24.92 13.14 15.44
N HIS A 136 25.50 12.05 15.92
CA HIS A 136 26.36 12.02 17.10
C HIS A 136 27.85 12.35 16.82
N GLN A 137 28.14 13.03 15.69
CA GLN A 137 29.46 13.54 15.32
C GLN A 137 30.59 12.50 15.29
N LEU A 138 30.27 11.27 14.95
CA LEU A 138 31.27 10.30 14.52
C LEU A 138 32.12 10.77 13.30
N PRO A 139 31.66 11.79 12.51
CA PRO A 139 32.41 12.28 11.34
C PRO A 139 33.59 13.20 11.65
N SER A 140 33.84 13.58 12.91
CA SER A 140 34.93 14.53 13.24
C SER A 140 36.33 13.93 12.99
N SER A 141 36.45 12.62 12.75
CA SER A 141 37.70 11.99 12.30
C SER A 141 37.38 11.06 11.11
N PRO A 142 38.32 10.93 10.17
CA PRO A 142 38.22 9.97 9.06
C PRO A 142 37.93 8.54 9.56
N VAL A 143 38.55 8.13 10.65
CA VAL A 143 38.42 6.81 11.28
C VAL A 143 36.98 6.58 11.82
N GLY A 144 36.35 7.60 12.39
CA GLY A 144 34.96 7.49 12.90
C GLY A 144 33.95 7.31 11.77
N ARG A 145 34.13 8.00 10.66
CA ARG A 145 33.30 7.88 9.46
C ARG A 145 33.40 6.49 8.85
N ASP A 146 34.63 5.98 8.65
CA ASP A 146 34.86 4.63 8.15
C ASP A 146 34.25 3.55 9.04
N SER A 147 34.21 3.77 10.36
CA SER A 147 33.63 2.80 11.28
C SER A 147 32.10 2.76 11.17
N ALA A 148 31.43 3.89 11.04
CA ALA A 148 29.99 3.96 10.82
C ALA A 148 29.59 3.36 9.45
N GLU A 149 30.36 3.66 8.39
CA GLU A 149 30.15 3.09 7.06
C GLU A 149 30.32 1.56 7.06
N ARG A 150 31.35 1.05 7.76
CA ARG A 150 31.56 -0.40 7.94
C ARG A 150 30.42 -1.06 8.68
N MET A 151 29.89 -0.47 9.75
CA MET A 151 28.70 -0.97 10.45
C MET A 151 27.49 -1.04 9.51
N VAL A 152 27.21 0.02 8.76
CA VAL A 152 26.11 0.06 7.77
C VAL A 152 26.31 -1.01 6.70
N ALA A 153 27.51 -1.16 6.17
CA ALA A 153 27.85 -2.18 5.18
C ALA A 153 27.65 -3.60 5.74
N GLN A 154 28.04 -3.84 7.00
CA GLN A 154 27.85 -5.12 7.68
C GLN A 154 26.36 -5.45 7.86
N ILE A 155 25.53 -4.48 8.27
CA ILE A 155 24.08 -4.68 8.37
C ILE A 155 23.49 -5.01 6.99
N LYS A 156 23.90 -4.28 5.95
CA LYS A 156 23.45 -4.52 4.57
C LYS A 156 23.91 -5.88 4.02
N ALA A 157 25.11 -6.34 4.37
CA ALA A 157 25.63 -7.66 3.98
C ALA A 157 24.86 -8.82 4.67
N ASN A 158 24.33 -8.59 5.86
CA ASN A 158 23.53 -9.56 6.61
C ASN A 158 22.06 -9.60 6.20
N ARG A 159 21.62 -8.81 5.19
CA ARG A 159 20.26 -8.91 4.65
C ARG A 159 20.05 -10.29 4.01
N PRO A 160 18.85 -10.88 4.12
CA PRO A 160 18.56 -12.14 3.46
C PRO A 160 18.73 -11.97 1.94
N LYS A 161 19.28 -13.00 1.28
CA LYS A 161 19.30 -13.01 -0.19
C LYS A 161 17.85 -13.01 -0.67
N THR A 162 17.46 -11.98 -1.38
CA THR A 162 16.22 -12.04 -2.16
C THR A 162 16.47 -13.05 -3.27
N SER A 163 15.74 -14.17 -3.30
CA SER A 163 15.70 -14.97 -4.49
C SER A 163 15.33 -14.00 -5.63
N SER A 164 16.20 -13.87 -6.64
CA SER A 164 15.74 -13.37 -7.93
C SER A 164 14.52 -14.24 -8.22
N LYS A 165 13.32 -13.63 -8.20
CA LYS A 165 12.17 -14.32 -8.75
C LYS A 165 12.63 -14.65 -10.15
N SER A 166 12.98 -15.92 -10.39
CA SER A 166 13.06 -16.44 -11.73
C SER A 166 11.85 -15.86 -12.44
N SER A 167 12.01 -15.49 -13.67
CA SER A 167 10.90 -15.13 -14.54
C SER A 167 9.86 -16.26 -14.45
N ILE A 168 9.08 -16.23 -13.36
CA ILE A 168 7.90 -17.07 -13.24
C ILE A 168 7.10 -16.64 -14.44
N ASP A 169 6.87 -17.59 -15.28
CA ASP A 169 6.27 -17.44 -16.59
C ASP A 169 5.15 -16.40 -16.52
N ARG A 170 5.15 -15.43 -17.43
CA ARG A 170 4.09 -14.41 -17.47
C ARG A 170 2.73 -15.10 -17.62
N ASP A 171 2.73 -16.27 -18.24
CA ASP A 171 1.56 -17.12 -18.46
C ASP A 171 0.97 -17.72 -17.17
N GLU A 172 1.79 -17.97 -16.13
CA GLU A 172 1.28 -18.48 -14.85
C GLU A 172 0.54 -17.44 -13.98
N LYS A 173 0.57 -16.15 -14.35
CA LYS A 173 -0.04 -15.06 -13.55
C LYS A 173 -1.32 -14.51 -14.14
N HIS A 174 -1.74 -14.94 -15.31
CA HIS A 174 -3.03 -14.54 -15.82
C HIS A 174 -4.16 -15.30 -15.11
N LEU A 175 -5.32 -14.69 -15.06
CA LEU A 175 -6.53 -15.33 -14.55
C LEU A 175 -7.24 -16.01 -15.72
N ASP A 176 -8.01 -17.04 -15.44
CA ASP A 176 -8.88 -17.66 -16.43
C ASP A 176 -10.02 -16.69 -16.78
N ASP A 177 -10.26 -16.51 -18.08
CA ASP A 177 -11.35 -15.68 -18.58
C ASP A 177 -12.71 -16.21 -18.14
N THR A 178 -12.89 -17.53 -18.09
CA THR A 178 -14.13 -18.16 -17.60
C THR A 178 -14.42 -17.80 -16.14
N LEU A 179 -13.39 -17.79 -15.29
CA LEU A 179 -13.50 -17.36 -13.90
C LEU A 179 -13.89 -15.89 -13.80
N LEU A 180 -13.35 -15.03 -14.67
CA LEU A 180 -13.72 -13.61 -14.69
C LEU A 180 -15.15 -13.39 -15.15
N ASP A 181 -15.63 -14.17 -16.12
CA ASP A 181 -17.01 -14.12 -16.59
C ASP A 181 -18.01 -14.59 -15.52
N GLU A 182 -17.68 -15.67 -14.81
CA GLU A 182 -18.47 -16.16 -13.68
C GLU A 182 -18.55 -15.13 -12.54
N LEU A 183 -17.45 -14.46 -12.22
CA LEU A 183 -17.42 -13.38 -11.23
C LEU A 183 -18.26 -12.19 -11.67
N GLU A 184 -18.17 -11.80 -12.93
CA GLU A 184 -18.98 -10.70 -13.47
C GLU A 184 -20.48 -11.04 -13.41
N ALA A 185 -20.86 -12.27 -13.78
CA ALA A 185 -22.23 -12.75 -13.70
C ALA A 185 -22.75 -12.74 -12.27
N ALA A 186 -21.95 -13.22 -11.31
CA ALA A 186 -22.30 -13.24 -9.89
C ALA A 186 -22.39 -11.84 -9.27
N LEU A 187 -21.61 -10.87 -9.78
CA LEU A 187 -21.65 -9.48 -9.33
C LEU A 187 -22.79 -8.67 -9.94
N LYS A 188 -23.50 -9.16 -10.95
CA LYS A 188 -24.64 -8.43 -11.53
C LYS A 188 -25.61 -8.01 -10.43
N PRO A 189 -26.06 -6.75 -10.46
CA PRO A 189 -27.05 -6.28 -9.50
C PRO A 189 -28.34 -7.12 -9.59
N GLY A 190 -28.78 -7.67 -8.45
CA GLY A 190 -29.94 -8.58 -8.38
C GLY A 190 -29.63 -10.05 -8.62
N ALA A 191 -28.39 -10.45 -8.91
CA ALA A 191 -28.02 -11.86 -9.03
C ALA A 191 -28.23 -12.59 -7.68
N GLY A 192 -28.80 -13.80 -7.74
CA GLY A 192 -29.17 -14.57 -6.55
C GLY A 192 -27.99 -14.99 -5.67
N ASN A 193 -26.81 -15.13 -6.27
CA ASN A 193 -25.55 -15.47 -5.60
C ASN A 193 -24.69 -14.23 -5.26
N ASN A 194 -25.23 -13.01 -5.45
CA ASN A 194 -24.49 -11.79 -5.08
C ASN A 194 -24.30 -11.73 -3.54
N PRO A 195 -23.05 -11.63 -3.02
CA PRO A 195 -22.77 -11.69 -1.58
C PRO A 195 -23.23 -10.44 -0.82
N VAL A 196 -23.63 -9.40 -1.52
CA VAL A 196 -24.05 -8.11 -0.97
C VAL A 196 -25.55 -7.96 -1.08
N ARG A 197 -26.24 -7.61 0.03
CA ARG A 197 -27.71 -7.47 0.05
C ARG A 197 -28.20 -6.12 -0.50
N GLU A 198 -27.45 -5.04 -0.25
CA GLU A 198 -27.84 -3.68 -0.63
C GLU A 198 -27.61 -3.44 -2.12
N TYR A 199 -28.69 -3.23 -2.88
CA TYR A 199 -28.66 -3.09 -4.34
C TYR A 199 -27.71 -2.01 -4.83
N ALA A 200 -27.69 -0.83 -4.18
CA ALA A 200 -26.78 0.27 -4.57
C ALA A 200 -25.29 -0.09 -4.35
N VAL A 201 -25.00 -0.94 -3.36
CA VAL A 201 -23.64 -1.48 -3.15
C VAL A 201 -23.30 -2.54 -4.20
N GLN A 202 -24.29 -3.36 -4.62
CA GLN A 202 -24.11 -4.31 -5.73
C GLN A 202 -23.72 -3.56 -7.01
N VAL A 203 -24.46 -2.50 -7.37
CA VAL A 203 -24.18 -1.65 -8.54
C VAL A 203 -22.75 -1.05 -8.46
N ARG A 204 -22.38 -0.47 -7.31
CA ARG A 204 -21.04 0.07 -7.10
C ARG A 204 -19.96 -1.00 -7.28
N ASN A 205 -20.16 -2.18 -6.71
CA ASN A 205 -19.17 -3.25 -6.72
C ASN A 205 -19.00 -3.86 -8.13
N ALA A 206 -20.11 -4.07 -8.84
CA ALA A 206 -20.09 -4.48 -10.25
C ALA A 206 -19.31 -3.48 -11.09
N LEU A 207 -19.61 -2.18 -10.97
CA LEU A 207 -18.91 -1.12 -11.70
C LEU A 207 -17.41 -1.06 -11.35
N MET A 208 -17.03 -1.23 -10.09
CA MET A 208 -15.61 -1.31 -9.70
C MET A 208 -14.90 -2.48 -10.37
N PHE A 209 -15.56 -3.64 -10.44
CA PHE A 209 -15.03 -4.83 -11.09
C PHE A 209 -14.86 -4.61 -12.60
N SER A 210 -15.89 -4.10 -13.28
CA SER A 210 -15.85 -3.80 -14.72
C SER A 210 -14.72 -2.81 -15.06
N ILE A 211 -14.58 -1.72 -14.30
CA ILE A 211 -13.48 -0.77 -14.51
C ILE A 211 -12.12 -1.46 -14.34
N LEU A 212 -11.92 -2.25 -13.28
CA LEU A 212 -10.64 -2.94 -13.06
C LEU A 212 -10.33 -3.95 -14.17
N ARG A 213 -11.33 -4.71 -14.63
CA ARG A 213 -11.21 -5.71 -15.69
C ARG A 213 -10.86 -5.06 -17.02
N ILE A 214 -11.60 -4.00 -17.41
CA ILE A 214 -11.49 -3.37 -18.73
C ILE A 214 -10.26 -2.46 -18.84
N THR A 215 -9.86 -1.81 -17.75
CA THR A 215 -8.82 -0.76 -17.80
C THR A 215 -7.50 -1.15 -17.15
N GLY A 216 -7.45 -2.24 -16.41
CA GLY A 216 -6.27 -2.65 -15.65
C GLY A 216 -5.80 -1.61 -14.62
N LEU A 217 -6.67 -0.70 -14.15
CA LEU A 217 -6.32 0.31 -13.16
C LEU A 217 -5.79 -0.31 -11.87
N ARG A 218 -4.81 0.36 -11.25
CA ARG A 218 -4.38 0.01 -9.89
C ARG A 218 -5.45 0.40 -8.87
N ARG A 219 -5.52 -0.33 -7.76
CA ARG A 219 -6.44 0.01 -6.64
C ARG A 219 -6.38 1.49 -6.26
N GLY A 220 -5.17 2.05 -6.15
CA GLY A 220 -4.99 3.46 -5.76
C GLY A 220 -5.52 4.42 -6.81
N GLU A 221 -5.41 4.09 -8.08
CA GLU A 221 -5.95 4.85 -9.20
C GLU A 221 -7.48 4.81 -9.17
N LEU A 222 -8.08 3.61 -9.09
CA LEU A 222 -9.54 3.44 -9.00
C LEU A 222 -10.15 4.22 -7.83
N LEU A 223 -9.58 4.11 -6.63
CA LEU A 223 -10.09 4.79 -5.44
C LEU A 223 -9.84 6.30 -5.43
N ASN A 224 -8.99 6.81 -6.32
CA ASN A 224 -8.69 8.22 -6.49
C ASN A 224 -9.48 8.86 -7.63
N LEU A 225 -10.25 8.07 -8.40
CA LEU A 225 -11.07 8.61 -9.48
C LEU A 225 -12.11 9.60 -8.96
N MET A 226 -12.20 10.71 -9.65
CA MET A 226 -13.24 11.72 -9.46
C MET A 226 -14.20 11.73 -10.67
N ILE A 227 -15.39 12.24 -10.49
CA ILE A 227 -16.39 12.33 -11.58
C ILE A 227 -15.84 13.21 -12.71
N GLU A 228 -15.12 14.28 -12.38
CA GLU A 228 -14.48 15.19 -13.33
C GLU A 228 -13.35 14.56 -14.18
N ASP A 229 -12.86 13.39 -13.77
CA ASP A 229 -11.83 12.64 -14.53
C ASP A 229 -12.43 11.92 -15.73
N ILE A 230 -13.75 11.89 -15.85
CA ILE A 230 -14.47 11.20 -16.92
C ILE A 230 -15.08 12.23 -17.84
N ASP A 231 -14.65 12.24 -19.09
CA ASP A 231 -15.28 13.00 -20.15
C ASP A 231 -16.38 12.15 -20.78
N PHE A 232 -17.62 12.37 -20.35
CA PHE A 232 -18.80 11.63 -20.82
C PHE A 232 -19.13 11.89 -22.29
N ALA A 233 -18.68 12.99 -22.87
CA ALA A 233 -18.91 13.31 -24.28
C ALA A 233 -17.90 12.63 -25.20
N LYS A 234 -16.65 12.49 -24.74
CA LYS A 234 -15.55 11.88 -25.52
C LYS A 234 -15.30 10.42 -25.14
N ASN A 235 -16.03 9.89 -24.14
CA ASN A 235 -15.80 8.56 -23.59
C ASN A 235 -14.33 8.33 -23.20
N THR A 236 -13.75 9.24 -22.43
CA THR A 236 -12.37 9.14 -21.96
C THR A 236 -12.27 9.25 -20.46
N LEU A 237 -11.24 8.58 -19.89
CA LEU A 237 -10.90 8.59 -18.48
C LEU A 237 -9.48 9.12 -18.30
N ARG A 238 -9.30 10.08 -17.39
CA ARG A 238 -7.99 10.58 -16.95
C ARG A 238 -7.60 9.98 -15.62
N VAL A 239 -6.38 9.47 -15.53
CA VAL A 239 -5.75 9.07 -14.27
C VAL A 239 -4.83 10.18 -13.81
N ILE A 240 -5.21 10.86 -12.75
CA ILE A 240 -4.49 12.03 -12.21
C ILE A 240 -3.89 11.69 -10.85
N ARG A 241 -2.67 12.17 -10.61
CA ARG A 241 -2.00 12.03 -9.32
C ARG A 241 -2.34 13.23 -8.42
N ARG A 242 -3.11 13.01 -7.36
CA ARG A 242 -3.51 14.03 -6.38
C ARG A 242 -2.96 13.68 -4.99
N PRO A 243 -1.65 13.89 -4.72
CA PRO A 243 -1.10 13.69 -3.38
C PRO A 243 -1.64 14.78 -2.44
N ASP A 244 -1.80 14.43 -1.17
CA ASP A 244 -2.16 15.36 -0.09
C ASP A 244 -3.35 16.27 -0.39
N SER A 245 -4.35 15.73 -1.12
CA SER A 245 -5.56 16.48 -1.43
C SER A 245 -6.28 16.93 -0.15
N LYS A 246 -6.54 18.24 -0.05
CA LYS A 246 -7.28 18.86 1.06
C LYS A 246 -8.71 18.31 1.14
N GLU A 247 -9.34 18.06 0.00
CA GLU A 247 -10.71 17.54 -0.12
C GLU A 247 -10.84 16.08 0.31
N ASP A 248 -9.74 15.31 0.29
CA ASP A 248 -9.77 13.92 0.68
C ASP A 248 -9.75 13.79 2.21
N VAL A 249 -10.88 13.38 2.76
CA VAL A 249 -11.05 13.19 4.22
C VAL A 249 -10.39 11.92 4.75
N ARG A 250 -9.90 11.05 3.88
CA ARG A 250 -9.26 9.78 4.28
C ARG A 250 -7.86 10.03 4.84
N ALA A 251 -7.56 9.51 6.02
CA ALA A 251 -6.19 9.52 6.57
C ALA A 251 -5.24 8.70 5.67
N TYR A 252 -5.75 7.60 5.09
CA TYR A 252 -5.04 6.75 4.13
C TYR A 252 -5.48 7.07 2.71
N GLN A 253 -5.03 8.21 2.19
CA GLN A 253 -5.37 8.62 0.83
C GLN A 253 -4.79 7.62 -0.18
N PRO A 254 -5.60 7.02 -1.05
CA PRO A 254 -5.11 6.33 -2.22
C PRO A 254 -4.51 7.34 -3.19
N VAL A 255 -3.32 7.07 -3.71
CA VAL A 255 -2.65 7.97 -4.67
C VAL A 255 -2.21 7.14 -5.87
N ALA A 256 -2.40 7.68 -7.08
CA ALA A 256 -1.83 7.12 -8.29
C ALA A 256 -0.30 7.13 -8.22
N LYS A 257 0.32 5.98 -8.50
CA LYS A 257 1.79 5.83 -8.48
C LYS A 257 2.42 6.04 -9.86
N THR A 258 1.60 6.08 -10.90
CA THR A 258 2.02 6.26 -12.30
C THR A 258 1.96 7.72 -12.71
N ARG A 259 2.54 8.00 -13.90
CA ARG A 259 2.34 9.27 -14.60
C ARG A 259 0.86 9.44 -14.94
N GLU A 260 0.44 10.68 -15.06
CA GLU A 260 -0.90 11.02 -15.54
C GLU A 260 -1.08 10.51 -16.98
N ARG A 261 -2.26 9.99 -17.27
CA ARG A 261 -2.61 9.48 -18.58
C ARG A 261 -4.11 9.55 -18.81
N THR A 262 -4.48 9.67 -20.08
CA THR A 262 -5.86 9.59 -20.55
C THR A 262 -5.98 8.43 -21.50
N PHE A 263 -7.07 7.69 -21.42
CA PHE A 263 -7.37 6.58 -22.33
C PHE A 263 -8.87 6.49 -22.61
N PRO A 264 -9.26 5.93 -23.76
CA PRO A 264 -10.65 5.76 -24.12
C PRO A 264 -11.33 4.70 -23.25
N LEU A 265 -12.63 4.85 -23.03
CA LEU A 265 -13.52 3.86 -22.47
C LEU A 265 -14.54 3.42 -23.52
N ILE A 266 -15.03 2.20 -23.39
CA ILE A 266 -16.19 1.77 -24.17
C ILE A 266 -17.44 2.54 -23.74
N PRO A 267 -18.33 2.92 -24.66
CA PRO A 267 -19.53 3.72 -24.34
C PRO A 267 -20.40 3.10 -23.25
N GLU A 268 -20.55 1.79 -23.25
CA GLU A 268 -21.37 1.04 -22.29
C GLU A 268 -20.87 1.24 -20.86
N LEU A 269 -19.55 1.24 -20.64
CA LEU A 269 -18.95 1.48 -19.32
C LEU A 269 -19.15 2.93 -18.89
N VAL A 270 -19.07 3.88 -19.81
CA VAL A 270 -19.33 5.32 -19.52
C VAL A 270 -20.79 5.51 -19.11
N ASP A 271 -21.73 4.84 -19.76
CA ASP A 271 -23.16 4.85 -19.40
C ASP A 271 -23.42 4.21 -18.03
N GLU A 272 -22.71 3.13 -17.71
CA GLU A 272 -22.79 2.52 -16.37
C GLU A 272 -22.27 3.47 -15.29
N ILE A 273 -21.16 4.15 -15.54
CA ILE A 273 -20.62 5.17 -14.62
C ILE A 273 -21.64 6.30 -14.44
N HIS A 274 -22.21 6.79 -15.51
CA HIS A 274 -23.19 7.87 -15.48
C HIS A 274 -24.44 7.48 -14.68
N ARG A 275 -24.99 6.29 -14.94
CA ARG A 275 -26.14 5.72 -14.18
C ARG A 275 -25.81 5.56 -12.71
N TYR A 276 -24.62 5.04 -12.36
CA TYR A 276 -24.20 4.93 -10.97
C TYR A 276 -24.15 6.27 -10.28
N VAL A 277 -23.57 7.29 -10.93
CA VAL A 277 -23.46 8.66 -10.38
C VAL A 277 -24.85 9.23 -10.10
N LEU A 278 -25.75 9.21 -11.08
CA LEU A 278 -27.06 9.85 -10.98
C LEU A 278 -28.02 9.07 -10.06
N SER A 279 -28.10 7.75 -10.24
CA SER A 279 -29.15 6.93 -9.63
C SER A 279 -28.80 6.38 -8.25
N HIS A 280 -27.49 6.26 -7.93
CA HIS A 280 -27.04 5.63 -6.69
C HIS A 280 -26.13 6.53 -5.87
N ARG A 281 -24.99 7.00 -6.42
CA ARG A 281 -24.01 7.78 -5.68
C ARG A 281 -24.60 9.07 -5.12
N ASN A 282 -25.28 9.85 -5.97
CA ASN A 282 -25.80 11.16 -5.58
C ASN A 282 -26.99 11.11 -4.60
N LYS A 283 -27.56 9.92 -4.39
CA LYS A 283 -28.59 9.69 -3.37
C LYS A 283 -28.00 9.39 -1.98
N VAL A 284 -26.69 9.10 -1.90
CA VAL A 284 -26.02 8.85 -0.62
C VAL A 284 -25.79 10.16 0.12
N LEU A 285 -26.26 10.24 1.35
CA LEU A 285 -26.09 11.41 2.20
C LEU A 285 -24.60 11.74 2.34
N GLY A 286 -24.24 12.99 2.07
CA GLY A 286 -22.86 13.49 2.14
C GLY A 286 -21.99 13.24 0.90
N ALA A 287 -22.42 12.41 -0.07
CA ALA A 287 -21.62 12.12 -1.26
C ALA A 287 -21.39 13.33 -2.16
N LYS A 288 -22.33 14.27 -2.21
CA LYS A 288 -22.20 15.52 -3.01
C LYS A 288 -21.19 16.53 -2.47
N LYS A 289 -20.62 16.30 -1.25
CA LYS A 289 -19.63 17.19 -0.65
C LYS A 289 -18.23 17.09 -1.29
N HIS A 290 -18.01 16.14 -2.18
CA HIS A 290 -16.74 15.93 -2.88
C HIS A 290 -16.96 15.24 -4.23
N GLY A 291 -15.96 15.30 -5.11
CA GLY A 291 -16.02 14.73 -6.46
C GLY A 291 -15.64 13.25 -6.61
N TYR A 292 -15.21 12.54 -5.57
CA TYR A 292 -14.79 11.15 -5.70
C TYR A 292 -15.90 10.25 -6.23
N LEU A 293 -15.58 9.42 -7.21
CA LEU A 293 -16.53 8.54 -7.89
C LEU A 293 -17.13 7.51 -6.93
N PHE A 294 -16.31 6.76 -6.23
CA PHE A 294 -16.75 5.68 -5.35
C PHE A 294 -16.89 6.15 -3.90
N VAL A 295 -18.07 5.91 -3.32
CA VAL A 295 -18.42 6.32 -1.96
C VAL A 295 -18.84 5.15 -1.09
N THR A 296 -18.82 5.37 0.21
CA THR A 296 -19.36 4.44 1.20
C THR A 296 -20.88 4.61 1.29
N HIS A 297 -21.64 3.58 0.90
CA HIS A 297 -23.12 3.58 0.97
C HIS A 297 -23.64 3.27 2.36
N LYS A 298 -22.94 2.35 3.09
CA LYS A 298 -23.38 1.89 4.41
C LYS A 298 -23.68 3.06 5.34
N LEU A 299 -24.81 2.98 6.03
CA LEU A 299 -25.22 3.92 7.08
C LEU A 299 -24.16 3.98 8.19
N GLY A 300 -23.92 5.17 8.72
CA GLY A 300 -22.98 5.41 9.82
C GLY A 300 -22.02 6.58 9.55
N PRO A 301 -21.01 6.79 10.42
CA PRO A 301 -20.11 7.97 10.37
C PRO A 301 -19.29 8.12 9.09
N SER A 302 -19.18 7.04 8.31
CA SER A 302 -18.44 7.04 7.02
C SER A 302 -19.34 7.12 5.80
N GLN A 303 -20.67 7.23 5.97
CA GLN A 303 -21.61 7.30 4.85
C GLN A 303 -21.28 8.53 3.98
N GLY A 304 -21.34 8.36 2.68
CA GLY A 304 -21.06 9.40 1.70
C GLY A 304 -19.59 9.83 1.61
N ARG A 305 -18.69 9.32 2.47
CA ARG A 305 -17.26 9.60 2.33
C ARG A 305 -16.65 8.80 1.18
N PRO A 306 -15.53 9.27 0.58
CA PRO A 306 -14.80 8.51 -0.42
C PRO A 306 -14.49 7.08 0.07
N LEU A 307 -14.64 6.08 -0.81
CA LEU A 307 -14.43 4.69 -0.44
C LEU A 307 -12.99 4.47 0.03
N SER A 308 -12.83 3.89 1.21
CA SER A 308 -11.53 3.64 1.83
C SER A 308 -10.83 2.38 1.30
N ASN A 309 -9.52 2.24 1.54
CA ASN A 309 -8.79 1.01 1.30
C ASN A 309 -9.41 -0.21 2.02
N ALA A 310 -9.93 -0.02 3.24
CA ALA A 310 -10.62 -1.07 3.98
C ALA A 310 -11.96 -1.45 3.32
N GLY A 311 -12.72 -0.46 2.82
CA GLY A 311 -13.95 -0.69 2.05
C GLY A 311 -13.70 -1.48 0.77
N PHE A 312 -12.64 -1.13 0.04
CA PHE A 312 -12.19 -1.90 -1.12
C PHE A 312 -11.71 -3.30 -0.73
N GLY A 313 -11.00 -3.43 0.40
CA GLY A 313 -10.59 -4.74 0.93
C GLY A 313 -11.77 -5.68 1.20
N LYS A 314 -12.90 -5.15 1.73
CA LYS A 314 -14.13 -5.91 1.93
C LYS A 314 -14.76 -6.35 0.60
N PHE A 315 -14.76 -5.49 -0.41
CA PHE A 315 -15.18 -5.85 -1.77
C PHE A 315 -14.34 -7.01 -2.32
N MET A 316 -13.01 -6.92 -2.25
CA MET A 316 -12.12 -7.99 -2.71
C MET A 316 -12.28 -9.30 -1.89
N ALA A 317 -12.55 -9.19 -0.59
CA ALA A 317 -12.83 -10.37 0.23
C ALA A 317 -14.14 -11.07 -0.19
N ALA A 318 -15.17 -10.30 -0.51
CA ALA A 318 -16.42 -10.83 -1.04
C ALA A 318 -16.19 -11.55 -2.39
N LEU A 319 -15.42 -10.95 -3.31
CA LEU A 319 -15.09 -11.59 -4.59
C LEU A 319 -14.47 -12.99 -4.42
N ARG A 320 -13.58 -13.16 -3.45
CA ARG A 320 -12.89 -14.45 -3.21
C ARG A 320 -13.80 -15.57 -2.73
N THR A 321 -15.00 -15.26 -2.30
CA THR A 321 -15.96 -16.23 -1.73
C THR A 321 -17.14 -16.50 -2.64
N ILE A 322 -17.26 -15.80 -3.78
CA ILE A 322 -18.43 -15.91 -4.65
C ILE A 322 -18.35 -17.16 -5.54
N VAL A 323 -17.16 -17.41 -6.09
CA VAL A 323 -16.92 -18.47 -7.09
C VAL A 323 -15.75 -19.34 -6.63
N GLU A 324 -15.84 -20.63 -6.87
CA GLU A 324 -14.74 -21.57 -6.63
C GLU A 324 -13.55 -21.19 -7.51
N GLY A 325 -12.33 -21.28 -6.97
CA GLY A 325 -11.11 -20.83 -7.68
C GLY A 325 -10.78 -19.33 -7.50
N ALA A 326 -11.71 -18.49 -7.04
CA ALA A 326 -11.48 -17.05 -6.85
C ALA A 326 -10.59 -16.67 -5.65
N SER A 327 -10.15 -17.63 -4.84
CA SER A 327 -9.42 -17.38 -3.58
C SER A 327 -8.14 -16.56 -3.74
N GLY A 328 -7.47 -16.65 -4.89
CA GLY A 328 -6.25 -15.92 -5.25
C GLY A 328 -6.47 -14.52 -5.83
N ILE A 329 -7.73 -14.11 -6.06
CA ILE A 329 -8.01 -12.86 -6.76
C ILE A 329 -7.72 -11.65 -5.87
N HIS A 330 -7.00 -10.68 -6.43
CA HIS A 330 -6.73 -9.38 -5.86
C HIS A 330 -6.59 -8.32 -6.97
N ALA A 331 -6.68 -7.03 -6.63
CA ALA A 331 -6.61 -5.96 -7.63
C ALA A 331 -5.37 -6.02 -8.54
N HIS A 332 -4.27 -6.56 -8.03
CA HIS A 332 -3.04 -6.69 -8.82
C HIS A 332 -3.09 -7.87 -9.80
N SER A 333 -3.78 -8.98 -9.46
CA SER A 333 -3.99 -10.09 -10.38
C SER A 333 -4.90 -9.71 -11.55
N LEU A 334 -5.96 -8.92 -11.30
CA LEU A 334 -6.80 -8.36 -12.38
C LEU A 334 -5.96 -7.49 -13.34
N ARG A 335 -5.07 -6.66 -12.80
CA ARG A 335 -4.17 -5.87 -13.64
C ARG A 335 -3.15 -6.74 -14.40
N HIS A 336 -2.62 -7.80 -13.79
CA HIS A 336 -1.71 -8.71 -14.48
C HIS A 336 -2.42 -9.42 -15.64
N HIS A 337 -3.66 -9.87 -15.43
CA HIS A 337 -4.49 -10.42 -16.46
C HIS A 337 -4.73 -9.41 -17.59
N TRP A 338 -5.12 -8.17 -17.26
CA TRP A 338 -5.30 -7.11 -18.26
C TRP A 338 -4.04 -6.86 -19.08
N ASN A 339 -2.88 -6.72 -18.44
CA ASN A 339 -1.60 -6.52 -19.14
C ASN A 339 -1.30 -7.71 -20.07
N TYR A 340 -1.51 -8.95 -19.60
CA TYR A 340 -1.30 -10.15 -20.41
C TYR A 340 -2.22 -10.16 -21.64
N SER A 341 -3.52 -9.93 -21.47
CA SER A 341 -4.49 -9.89 -22.54
C SER A 341 -4.21 -8.76 -23.54
N PHE A 342 -3.78 -7.60 -23.05
CA PHE A 342 -3.39 -6.47 -23.88
C PHE A 342 -2.14 -6.79 -24.72
N SER A 343 -1.07 -7.30 -24.11
CA SER A 343 0.14 -7.73 -24.84
C SER A 343 -0.18 -8.78 -25.90
N LYS A 344 -1.02 -9.76 -25.57
CA LYS A 344 -1.43 -10.80 -26.52
C LYS A 344 -2.22 -10.24 -27.70
N THR A 345 -3.06 -9.24 -27.46
CA THR A 345 -3.79 -8.53 -28.53
C THR A 345 -2.83 -7.74 -29.42
N CYS A 346 -1.86 -7.04 -28.82
CA CYS A 346 -0.84 -6.29 -29.55
C CYS A 346 0.03 -7.22 -30.42
N GLU A 347 0.46 -8.35 -29.86
CA GLU A 347 1.20 -9.38 -30.62
C GLU A 347 0.40 -9.90 -31.81
N GLY A 348 -0.89 -10.19 -31.60
CA GLY A 348 -1.80 -10.63 -32.69
C GLY A 348 -2.01 -9.58 -33.78
N GLN A 349 -1.82 -8.31 -33.47
CA GLN A 349 -1.88 -7.19 -34.43
C GLN A 349 -0.50 -6.81 -35.01
N GLY A 350 0.58 -7.51 -34.64
CA GLY A 350 1.93 -7.21 -35.09
C GLY A 350 2.52 -5.92 -34.53
N ILE A 351 2.00 -5.45 -33.38
CA ILE A 351 2.52 -4.27 -32.67
C ILE A 351 3.78 -4.68 -31.90
N THR A 352 4.88 -3.95 -32.13
CA THR A 352 6.15 -4.23 -31.44
C THR A 352 6.09 -3.81 -29.95
N PRO A 353 6.84 -4.49 -29.04
CA PRO A 353 6.87 -4.15 -27.62
C PRO A 353 7.20 -2.67 -27.32
N GLU A 354 8.03 -2.03 -28.15
CA GLU A 354 8.39 -0.61 -28.03
C GLU A 354 7.20 0.34 -28.31
N ARG A 355 6.21 -0.11 -29.10
CA ARG A 355 4.96 0.63 -29.34
C ARG A 355 3.88 0.30 -28.34
N GLU A 356 3.94 -0.89 -27.74
CA GLU A 356 3.03 -1.30 -26.67
C GLU A 356 3.22 -0.42 -25.41
N GLU A 357 4.46 0.04 -25.14
CA GLU A 357 4.77 0.90 -23.97
C GLU A 357 4.35 2.37 -24.14
N LYS A 358 4.02 2.81 -25.33
CA LYS A 358 3.58 4.19 -25.64
C LYS A 358 2.08 4.32 -25.60
#